data_17923f7621418542be01fe793e778808
#
_entry.id   17923f7621418542be01fe793e778808
#
_cell.length_a   1.000
_cell.length_b   1.000
_cell.length_c   1.000
_cell.angle_alpha   90.00
_cell.angle_beta   90.00
_cell.angle_gamma   90.00
#
_symmetry.space_group_name_H-M   'P 1'
#
loop_
_entity.id
_entity.type
_entity.pdbx_description
1 polymer ?
#
loop_
_entity_poly.entity_id
_entity_poly.type
_entity_poly.pdbx_seq_one_letter_code
_entity_poly.pdbx_strand_id
1 'polypeptide(L)'
;MVRLNVTLNATSVRDAENLVEGLQFQVPGIQLENGCIGCSAWLGPDSVVHYVEDWATEADIRRRVLSDRFTSLLAVVEAATKADVQFDFVTETRGLEYVFEVREQTP
;
A
#
# COMPACT_ATOMS: atom_id res chain seq x y z
N MET A 1 7.01 -2.08 -14.57
CA MET A 1 6.08 -2.36 -13.45
C MET A 1 6.61 -1.77 -12.16
N VAL A 2 5.73 -1.25 -11.35
CA VAL A 2 6.08 -0.74 -10.02
C VAL A 2 5.26 -1.52 -8.99
N ARG A 3 5.91 -2.02 -7.95
CA ARG A 3 5.24 -2.73 -6.86
C ARG A 3 5.31 -1.91 -5.57
N LEU A 4 4.15 -1.69 -4.97
CA LEU A 4 4.04 -1.17 -3.62
C LEU A 4 3.88 -2.36 -2.66
N ASN A 5 4.81 -2.50 -1.73
CA ASN A 5 4.76 -3.50 -0.66
C ASN A 5 4.54 -2.80 0.67
N VAL A 6 3.56 -3.26 1.43
CA VAL A 6 3.31 -2.79 2.78
C VAL A 6 3.28 -3.99 3.72
N THR A 7 4.05 -3.91 4.79
CA THR A 7 4.08 -4.91 5.85
C THR A 7 3.71 -4.22 7.15
N LEU A 8 2.70 -4.73 7.84
CA LEU A 8 2.19 -4.14 9.07
C LEU A 8 2.28 -5.16 10.21
N ASN A 9 2.87 -4.73 11.33
CA ASN A 9 2.85 -5.51 12.56
C ASN A 9 1.69 -5.05 13.43
N ALA A 10 0.89 -5.99 13.89
CA ALA A 10 -0.22 -5.72 14.79
C ALA A 10 0.14 -6.09 16.22
N THR A 11 -0.58 -5.53 17.19
CA THR A 11 -0.37 -5.81 18.60
C THR A 11 -0.93 -7.16 19.03
N SER A 12 -1.85 -7.72 18.26
CA SER A 12 -2.49 -9.00 18.54
C SER A 12 -2.99 -9.64 17.26
N VAL A 13 -3.35 -10.92 17.35
CA VAL A 13 -3.96 -11.66 16.23
C VAL A 13 -5.27 -10.97 15.79
N ARG A 14 -6.06 -10.53 16.77
CA ARG A 14 -7.33 -9.85 16.47
C ARG A 14 -7.11 -8.53 15.72
N ASP A 15 -6.13 -7.74 16.13
CA ASP A 15 -5.78 -6.50 15.43
C ASP A 15 -5.32 -6.78 14.01
N ALA A 16 -4.51 -7.84 13.83
CA ALA A 16 -4.05 -8.25 12.51
C ALA A 16 -5.24 -8.65 11.60
N GLU A 17 -6.19 -9.41 12.14
CA GLU A 17 -7.38 -9.80 11.41
C GLU A 17 -8.20 -8.58 10.99
N ASN A 18 -8.36 -7.60 11.88
CA ASN A 18 -9.08 -6.37 11.60
C ASN A 18 -8.38 -5.54 10.52
N LEU A 19 -7.05 -5.44 10.58
CA LEU A 19 -6.26 -4.72 9.59
C LEU A 19 -6.38 -5.36 8.21
N VAL A 20 -6.21 -6.68 8.12
CA VAL A 20 -6.28 -7.37 6.83
C VAL A 20 -7.69 -7.30 6.25
N GLU A 21 -8.71 -7.39 7.07
CA GLU A 21 -10.09 -7.27 6.62
C GLU A 21 -10.37 -5.88 6.04
N GLY A 22 -9.91 -4.82 6.72
CA GLY A 22 -10.04 -3.45 6.24
C GLY A 22 -9.32 -3.23 4.92
N LEU A 23 -8.12 -3.79 4.76
CA LEU A 23 -7.38 -3.72 3.51
C LEU A 23 -8.07 -4.50 2.39
N GLN A 24 -8.54 -5.71 2.68
CA GLN A 24 -9.25 -6.55 1.70
C GLN A 24 -10.53 -5.88 1.20
N PHE A 25 -11.17 -5.09 2.05
CA PHE A 25 -12.36 -4.33 1.65
C PHE A 25 -12.02 -3.29 0.56
N GLN A 26 -10.83 -2.73 0.58
CA GLN A 26 -10.39 -1.72 -0.39
C GLN A 26 -9.93 -2.33 -1.72
N VAL A 27 -9.47 -3.58 -1.71
CA VAL A 27 -8.82 -4.23 -2.86
C VAL A 27 -9.65 -4.20 -4.15
N PRO A 28 -10.95 -4.54 -4.16
CA PRO A 28 -11.71 -4.56 -5.42
C PRO A 28 -11.75 -3.21 -6.13
N GLY A 29 -11.88 -2.11 -5.37
CA GLY A 29 -11.89 -0.76 -5.95
C GLY A 29 -10.54 -0.38 -6.55
N ILE A 30 -9.45 -0.79 -5.92
CA ILE A 30 -8.10 -0.53 -6.41
C ILE A 30 -7.81 -1.34 -7.67
N GLN A 31 -8.25 -2.59 -7.71
CA GLN A 31 -8.07 -3.45 -8.88
C GLN A 31 -8.73 -2.90 -10.14
N LEU A 32 -9.75 -2.06 -10.00
CA LEU A 32 -10.46 -1.44 -11.13
C LEU A 32 -9.81 -0.16 -11.63
N GLU A 33 -8.80 0.37 -10.93
CA GLU A 33 -8.12 1.59 -11.36
C GLU A 33 -7.23 1.34 -12.57
N ASN A 34 -7.16 2.34 -13.46
CA ASN A 34 -6.33 2.25 -14.66
C ASN A 34 -4.87 2.04 -14.29
N GLY A 35 -4.25 1.05 -14.94
CA GLY A 35 -2.85 0.74 -14.72
C GLY A 35 -2.59 -0.24 -13.58
N CYS A 36 -3.61 -0.59 -12.78
CA CYS A 36 -3.47 -1.60 -11.74
C CYS A 36 -3.39 -2.99 -12.36
N ILE A 37 -2.28 -3.69 -12.14
CA ILE A 37 -2.06 -5.05 -12.60
C ILE A 37 -2.59 -6.05 -11.57
N GLY A 38 -2.45 -5.71 -10.29
CA GLY A 38 -2.91 -6.57 -9.21
C GLY A 38 -2.90 -5.84 -7.88
N CYS A 39 -3.71 -6.33 -6.95
CA CYS A 39 -3.76 -5.83 -5.59
C CYS A 39 -4.25 -6.96 -4.69
N SER A 40 -3.57 -7.17 -3.57
CA SER A 40 -3.95 -8.21 -2.63
C SER A 40 -3.51 -7.86 -1.21
N ALA A 41 -4.22 -8.44 -0.24
CA ALA A 41 -3.89 -8.32 1.17
C ALA A 41 -4.10 -9.67 1.83
N TRP A 42 -3.18 -10.07 2.71
CA TRP A 42 -3.29 -11.35 3.42
C TRP A 42 -2.60 -11.28 4.78
N LEU A 43 -3.01 -12.19 5.65
CA LEU A 43 -2.40 -12.37 6.96
C LEU A 43 -1.32 -13.44 6.87
N GLY A 44 -0.10 -13.06 7.23
CA GLY A 44 1.03 -13.97 7.34
C GLY A 44 1.20 -14.50 8.76
N PRO A 45 2.26 -15.30 9.02
CA PRO A 45 2.56 -15.77 10.37
C PRO A 45 2.92 -14.61 11.30
N ASP A 46 2.81 -14.85 12.60
CA ASP A 46 3.19 -13.90 13.66
C ASP A 46 2.42 -12.57 13.63
N SER A 47 1.16 -12.62 13.20
CA SER A 47 0.30 -11.43 13.14
C SER A 47 0.82 -10.33 12.21
N VAL A 48 1.56 -10.73 11.18
CA VAL A 48 2.06 -9.80 10.16
C VAL A 48 1.07 -9.71 9.02
N VAL A 49 0.65 -8.49 8.69
CA VAL A 49 -0.26 -8.23 7.58
C VAL A 49 0.54 -7.77 6.37
N HIS A 50 0.28 -8.40 5.23
CA HIS A 50 0.92 -8.09 3.96
C HIS A 50 -0.08 -7.45 3.01
N TYR A 51 0.38 -6.43 2.28
CA TYR A 51 -0.42 -5.75 1.28
C TYR A 51 0.47 -5.40 0.08
N VAL A 52 -0.01 -5.68 -1.12
CA VAL A 52 0.75 -5.46 -2.35
C VAL A 52 -0.15 -4.84 -3.42
N GLU A 53 0.37 -3.82 -4.10
CA GLU A 53 -0.21 -3.27 -5.32
C GLU A 53 0.83 -3.34 -6.42
N ASP A 54 0.44 -3.82 -7.60
CA ASP A 54 1.29 -3.82 -8.80
C ASP A 54 0.69 -2.86 -9.84
N TRP A 55 1.52 -1.97 -10.34
CA TRP A 55 1.13 -0.93 -11.31
C TRP A 55 1.98 -1.05 -12.58
N ALA A 56 1.35 -0.82 -13.73
CA ALA A 56 2.00 -0.98 -15.02
C ALA A 56 3.18 -0.02 -15.21
N THR A 57 3.02 1.25 -14.79
CA THR A 57 4.01 2.31 -15.02
C THR A 57 4.19 3.19 -13.79
N GLU A 58 5.27 3.96 -13.78
CA GLU A 58 5.48 4.96 -12.73
C GLU A 58 4.40 6.04 -12.76
N ALA A 59 3.91 6.43 -13.92
CA ALA A 59 2.81 7.39 -14.01
C ALA A 59 1.55 6.89 -13.30
N ASP A 60 1.27 5.60 -13.39
CA ASP A 60 0.13 4.99 -12.72
C ASP A 60 0.27 5.02 -11.20
N ILE A 61 1.44 4.64 -10.65
CA ILE A 61 1.65 4.68 -9.20
C ILE A 61 1.64 6.11 -8.68
N ARG A 62 2.16 7.08 -9.43
CA ARG A 62 2.10 8.49 -9.03
C ARG A 62 0.65 8.97 -8.93
N ARG A 63 -0.19 8.61 -9.90
CA ARG A 63 -1.62 8.93 -9.87
C ARG A 63 -2.30 8.30 -8.66
N ARG A 64 -1.96 7.04 -8.35
CA ARG A 64 -2.46 6.32 -7.17
C ARG A 64 -2.12 7.06 -5.88
N VAL A 65 -0.84 7.46 -5.72
CA VAL A 65 -0.35 8.16 -4.52
C VAL A 65 -1.04 9.51 -4.35
N LEU A 66 -1.42 10.17 -5.45
CA LEU A 66 -2.10 11.46 -5.42
C LEU A 66 -3.61 11.33 -5.18
N SER A 67 -4.17 10.13 -5.29
CA SER A 67 -5.61 9.93 -5.16
C SER A 67 -6.08 10.01 -3.71
N ASP A 68 -7.36 10.38 -3.53
CA ASP A 68 -7.98 10.41 -2.21
C ASP A 68 -8.05 9.02 -1.57
N ARG A 69 -8.22 7.98 -2.38
CA ARG A 69 -8.25 6.60 -1.88
C ARG A 69 -6.94 6.19 -1.21
N PHE A 70 -5.81 6.76 -1.64
CA PHE A 70 -4.53 6.46 -1.02
C PHE A 70 -4.48 6.95 0.43
N THR A 71 -5.22 7.99 0.76
CA THR A 71 -5.34 8.49 2.13
C THR A 71 -5.90 7.41 3.06
N SER A 72 -6.81 6.56 2.58
CA SER A 72 -7.35 5.45 3.37
C SER A 72 -6.27 4.40 3.68
N LEU A 73 -5.40 4.11 2.73
CA LEU A 73 -4.26 3.21 2.95
C LEU A 73 -3.27 3.83 3.95
N LEU A 74 -2.95 5.11 3.80
CA LEU A 74 -2.07 5.81 4.74
C LEU A 74 -2.60 5.78 6.16
N ALA A 75 -3.90 5.93 6.35
CA ALA A 75 -4.53 5.86 7.67
C ALA A 75 -4.31 4.49 8.32
N VAL A 76 -4.41 3.42 7.54
CA VAL A 76 -4.15 2.05 8.04
C VAL A 76 -2.68 1.90 8.43
N VAL A 77 -1.76 2.39 7.59
CA VAL A 77 -0.32 2.34 7.86
C VAL A 77 0.02 3.09 9.16
N GLU A 78 -0.54 4.28 9.34
CA GLU A 78 -0.30 5.10 10.52
C GLU A 78 -0.89 4.49 11.80
N ALA A 79 -1.97 3.73 11.69
CA ALA A 79 -2.61 3.07 12.84
C ALA A 79 -1.87 1.81 13.29
N ALA A 80 -1.00 1.24 12.46
CA ALA A 80 -0.27 0.03 12.81
C ALA A 80 0.84 0.34 13.82
N THR A 81 1.17 -0.63 14.67
CA THR A 81 2.26 -0.52 15.65
C THR A 81 3.61 -0.29 14.96
N LYS A 82 3.83 -1.01 13.86
CA LYS A 82 5.02 -0.88 13.03
C LYS A 82 4.63 -1.15 11.58
N ALA A 83 5.05 -0.28 10.69
CA ALA A 83 4.79 -0.40 9.28
C ALA A 83 6.09 -0.29 8.48
N ASP A 84 6.21 -1.09 7.44
CA ASP A 84 7.26 -0.99 6.44
C ASP A 84 6.60 -0.77 5.08
N VAL A 85 6.96 0.31 4.40
CA VAL A 85 6.41 0.69 3.11
C VAL A 85 7.55 0.76 2.10
N GLN A 86 7.39 0.05 0.99
CA GLN A 86 8.44 -0.11 0.00
C GLN A 86 7.87 0.01 -1.40
N PHE A 87 8.48 0.87 -2.21
CA PHE A 87 8.14 1.00 -3.63
C PHE A 87 9.29 0.43 -4.45
N ASP A 88 9.04 -0.66 -5.15
CA ASP A 88 10.02 -1.33 -6.00
C ASP A 88 9.82 -0.94 -7.46
N PHE A 89 10.78 -0.18 -7.99
CA PHE A 89 10.86 0.16 -9.40
C PHE A 89 11.79 -0.83 -10.11
N VAL A 90 11.87 -0.75 -11.42
CA VAL A 90 12.77 -1.62 -12.19
C VAL A 90 14.23 -1.45 -11.75
N THR A 91 14.63 -0.21 -11.42
CA THR A 91 16.03 0.14 -11.16
C THR A 91 16.34 0.47 -9.71
N GLU A 92 15.33 0.67 -8.86
CA GLU A 92 15.55 1.08 -7.48
C GLU A 92 14.38 0.74 -6.59
N THR A 93 14.65 0.75 -5.28
CA THR A 93 13.61 0.61 -4.24
C THR A 93 13.51 1.92 -3.48
N ARG A 94 12.27 2.41 -3.26
CA ARG A 94 11.98 3.62 -2.52
C ARG A 94 11.06 3.30 -1.34
N GLY A 95 11.20 4.04 -0.26
CA GLY A 95 10.37 3.90 0.93
C GLY A 95 9.20 4.88 0.95
N LEU A 96 8.68 5.15 2.14
CA LEU A 96 7.55 6.04 2.35
C LEU A 96 7.82 7.48 1.87
N GLU A 97 9.09 7.89 1.84
CA GLU A 97 9.50 9.20 1.34
C GLU A 97 9.02 9.46 -0.09
N TYR A 98 8.85 8.40 -0.89
CA TYR A 98 8.32 8.53 -2.25
C TYR A 98 6.92 9.18 -2.27
N VAL A 99 6.08 8.81 -1.32
CA VAL A 99 4.73 9.39 -1.19
C VAL A 99 4.82 10.90 -1.01
N PHE A 100 5.68 11.34 -0.10
CA PHE A 100 5.84 12.76 0.21
C PHE A 100 6.46 13.52 -0.95
N GLU A 101 7.45 12.94 -1.63
CA GLU A 101 8.05 13.54 -2.82
C GLU A 101 6.99 13.77 -3.91
N VAL A 102 6.18 12.77 -4.22
CA VAL A 102 5.15 12.86 -5.24
C VAL A 102 4.14 13.93 -4.90
N ARG A 103 3.67 13.97 -3.65
CA ARG A 103 2.66 14.92 -3.21
C ARG A 103 3.18 16.35 -3.13
N GLU A 104 4.44 16.55 -2.76
CA GLU A 104 5.08 17.87 -2.69
C GLU A 104 5.37 18.45 -4.06
N GLN A 105 5.75 17.61 -5.03
CA GLN A 105 6.08 18.04 -6.40
C GLN A 105 4.83 18.43 -7.23
N THR A 106 3.66 18.01 -6.78
CA THR A 106 2.41 18.25 -7.50
C THR A 106 1.74 19.52 -6.98
N PRO A 107 1.52 20.53 -7.83
CA PRO A 107 0.85 21.76 -7.41
C PRO A 107 -0.60 21.53 -7.02
#